data_43f1ddeaebe5aeff5f60f920512f80bf
#
_entry.id   43f1ddeaebe5aeff5f60f920512f80bf
#
_cell.length_a   1.000
_cell.length_b   1.000
_cell.length_c   1.000
_cell.angle_alpha   90.00
_cell.angle_beta   90.00
_cell.angle_gamma   90.00
#
_symmetry.space_group_name_H-M   'P 1'
#
loop_
_entity.id
_entity.type
_entity.pdbx_description
1 polymer ?
#
loop_
_entity_poly.entity_id
_entity_poly.type
_entity_poly.pdbx_seq_one_letter_code
_entity_poly.pdbx_strand_id
1 'polypeptide(L)'
;VADAAGVCSFSSSHFMRWFRQMTGQSFVAFLNEYRLNAAAEALHATDETVLTIASRCGFENLSYFNRAFKAHFGMTPREYRKK
;
A
#
# COMPACT_ATOMS: atom_id res chain seq x y z
N VAL A 1 -6.98 -3.87 -7.61
CA VAL A 1 -5.59 -3.45 -7.86
C VAL A 1 -4.75 -4.62 -8.35
N ALA A 2 -4.89 -5.78 -7.71
CA ALA A 2 -4.26 -6.99 -8.23
C ALA A 2 -4.73 -7.24 -9.64
N ASP A 3 -5.91 -6.82 -9.95
CA ASP A 3 -6.51 -6.99 -11.26
C ASP A 3 -5.81 -6.20 -12.35
N ALA A 4 -5.14 -5.10 -11.99
CA ALA A 4 -4.49 -4.27 -12.98
C ALA A 4 -3.47 -5.07 -13.80
N ALA A 5 -2.68 -5.92 -13.13
CA ALA A 5 -1.72 -6.76 -13.83
C ALA A 5 -2.38 -8.01 -14.40
N GLY A 6 -3.35 -8.57 -13.67
CA GLY A 6 -4.01 -9.79 -14.08
C GLY A 6 -4.90 -9.62 -15.30
N VAL A 7 -5.53 -8.47 -15.42
CA VAL A 7 -6.48 -8.19 -16.50
C VAL A 7 -5.77 -7.81 -17.80
N CYS A 8 -4.57 -7.29 -17.69
CA CYS A 8 -3.91 -6.67 -18.85
C CYS A 8 -3.31 -7.66 -19.84
N SER A 9 -3.43 -8.93 -19.68
CA SER A 9 -2.88 -9.92 -20.60
C SER A 9 -1.37 -9.79 -20.84
N PHE A 10 -0.71 -8.85 -20.21
CA PHE A 10 0.73 -8.66 -20.29
C PHE A 10 1.39 -9.49 -19.21
N SER A 11 2.68 -9.80 -19.42
CA SER A 11 3.47 -10.31 -18.31
C SER A 11 3.59 -9.18 -17.29
N SER A 12 3.72 -9.53 -16.00
CA SER A 12 3.85 -8.53 -14.95
C SER A 12 5.03 -7.60 -15.21
N SER A 13 6.15 -8.15 -15.65
CA SER A 13 7.34 -7.32 -15.88
C SER A 13 7.12 -6.34 -17.03
N HIS A 14 6.38 -6.74 -18.07
CA HIS A 14 6.08 -5.85 -19.16
C HIS A 14 5.18 -4.70 -18.70
N PHE A 15 4.16 -5.02 -17.93
CA PHE A 15 3.25 -4.01 -17.39
C PHE A 15 3.98 -3.04 -16.47
N MET A 16 4.86 -3.55 -15.62
CA MET A 16 5.61 -2.71 -14.69
C MET A 16 6.53 -1.75 -15.40
N ARG A 17 7.15 -2.20 -16.50
CA ARG A 17 8.02 -1.33 -17.29
C ARG A 17 7.23 -0.22 -17.94
N TRP A 18 6.09 -0.57 -18.51
CA TRP A 18 5.21 0.41 -19.15
C TRP A 18 4.74 1.45 -18.12
N PHE A 19 4.31 0.97 -16.96
CA PHE A 19 3.82 1.85 -15.89
C PHE A 19 4.89 2.84 -15.45
N ARG A 20 6.12 2.36 -15.29
CA ARG A 20 7.22 3.20 -14.88
C ARG A 20 7.53 4.29 -15.92
N GLN A 21 7.44 3.95 -17.19
CA GLN A 21 7.66 4.93 -18.25
C GLN A 21 6.58 6.00 -18.25
N MET A 22 5.35 5.61 -17.98
CA MET A 22 4.23 6.55 -18.05
C MET A 22 4.13 7.44 -16.80
N THR A 23 4.46 6.93 -15.63
CA THR A 23 4.26 7.64 -14.38
C THR A 23 5.54 8.10 -13.72
N GLY A 24 6.67 7.59 -14.14
CA GLY A 24 7.95 7.92 -13.53
C GLY A 24 8.25 7.14 -12.25
N GLN A 25 7.38 6.22 -11.84
CA GLN A 25 7.61 5.40 -10.66
C GLN A 25 7.23 3.96 -10.94
N SER A 26 7.77 3.03 -10.15
CA SER A 26 7.47 1.62 -10.34
C SER A 26 6.04 1.33 -9.91
N PHE A 27 5.44 0.29 -10.50
CA PHE A 27 4.11 -0.14 -10.12
C PHE A 27 4.06 -0.58 -8.66
N VAL A 28 5.13 -1.22 -8.19
CA VAL A 28 5.18 -1.66 -6.78
C VAL A 28 5.15 -0.47 -5.84
N ALA A 29 5.91 0.59 -6.15
CA ALA A 29 5.91 1.78 -5.32
C ALA A 29 4.54 2.45 -5.31
N PHE A 30 3.91 2.54 -6.46
CA PHE A 30 2.56 3.09 -6.57
C PHE A 30 1.56 2.27 -5.77
N LEU A 31 1.64 0.95 -5.88
CA LEU A 31 0.73 0.06 -5.19
C LEU A 31 0.88 0.17 -3.67
N ASN A 32 2.12 0.23 -3.19
CA ASN A 32 2.37 0.39 -1.76
C ASN A 32 1.81 1.71 -1.26
N GLU A 33 1.98 2.78 -2.01
CA GLU A 33 1.44 4.08 -1.64
C GLU A 33 -0.08 4.04 -1.58
N TYR A 34 -0.72 3.43 -2.55
CA TYR A 34 -2.16 3.26 -2.56
C TYR A 34 -2.63 2.48 -1.33
N ARG A 35 -1.95 1.39 -1.03
CA ARG A 35 -2.31 0.55 0.12
C ARG A 35 -2.11 1.28 1.44
N LEU A 36 -1.04 2.06 1.56
CA LEU A 36 -0.77 2.83 2.77
C LEU A 36 -1.81 3.92 2.97
N ASN A 37 -2.23 4.58 1.90
CA ASN A 37 -3.28 5.60 1.99
C ASN A 37 -4.60 4.98 2.43
N ALA A 38 -4.95 3.82 1.89
CA ALA A 38 -6.16 3.12 2.29
C ALA A 38 -6.11 2.71 3.77
N ALA A 39 -4.94 2.28 4.23
CA ALA A 39 -4.75 1.93 5.64
C ALA A 39 -4.90 3.15 6.54
N ALA A 40 -4.37 4.29 6.11
CA ALA A 40 -4.47 5.53 6.88
C ALA A 40 -5.94 5.93 7.06
N GLU A 41 -6.74 5.83 6.01
CA GLU A 41 -8.16 6.11 6.11
C GLU A 41 -8.85 5.16 7.09
N ALA A 42 -8.53 3.87 7.02
CA ALA A 42 -9.14 2.89 7.90
C ALA A 42 -8.78 3.13 9.36
N LEU A 43 -7.56 3.62 9.63
CA LEU A 43 -7.14 3.92 10.99
C LEU A 43 -8.02 4.99 11.65
N HIS A 44 -8.48 5.96 10.88
CA HIS A 44 -9.37 7.01 11.39
C HIS A 44 -10.83 6.65 11.29
N ALA A 45 -11.21 5.85 10.32
CA ALA A 45 -12.62 5.54 10.08
C ALA A 45 -13.13 4.36 10.89
N THR A 46 -12.26 3.50 11.41
CA THR A 46 -12.66 2.30 12.14
C THR A 46 -11.85 2.14 13.40
N ASP A 47 -12.33 1.23 14.28
CA ASP A 47 -11.62 0.85 15.49
C ASP A 47 -10.86 -0.46 15.31
N GLU A 48 -10.72 -0.93 14.08
CA GLU A 48 -10.02 -2.18 13.81
C GLU A 48 -8.57 -2.09 14.23
N THR A 49 -7.99 -3.25 14.56
CA THR A 49 -6.58 -3.27 14.97
C THR A 49 -5.69 -2.98 13.78
N VAL A 50 -4.48 -2.51 14.08
CA VAL A 50 -3.49 -2.24 13.04
C VAL A 50 -3.22 -3.51 12.21
N LEU A 51 -3.13 -4.66 12.89
CA LEU A 51 -2.92 -5.93 12.19
C LEU A 51 -4.04 -6.23 11.21
N THR A 52 -5.28 -6.05 11.63
CA THR A 52 -6.43 -6.30 10.75
C THR A 52 -6.41 -5.36 9.55
N ILE A 53 -6.13 -4.09 9.79
CA ILE A 53 -6.08 -3.11 8.70
C ILE A 53 -4.96 -3.44 7.72
N ALA A 54 -3.77 -3.77 8.22
CA ALA A 54 -2.64 -4.12 7.37
C ALA A 54 -2.97 -5.33 6.50
N SER A 55 -3.55 -6.35 7.10
CA SER A 55 -3.92 -7.57 6.38
C SER A 55 -4.96 -7.28 5.29
N ARG A 56 -5.96 -6.49 5.64
CA ARG A 56 -7.02 -6.13 4.68
C ARG A 56 -6.46 -5.32 3.51
N CYS A 57 -5.48 -4.49 3.77
CA CYS A 57 -4.87 -3.67 2.71
C CYS A 57 -3.82 -4.42 1.90
N GLY A 58 -3.60 -5.70 2.19
CA GLY A 58 -2.73 -6.53 1.38
C GLY A 58 -1.29 -6.64 1.88
N PHE A 59 -1.03 -6.22 3.11
CA PHE A 59 0.30 -6.38 3.71
C PHE A 59 0.34 -7.68 4.49
N GLU A 60 1.20 -8.58 4.06
CA GLU A 60 1.32 -9.89 4.71
C GLU A 60 2.21 -9.84 5.95
N ASN A 61 3.08 -8.85 6.04
CA ASN A 61 4.05 -8.74 7.11
C ASN A 61 3.83 -7.44 7.87
N LEU A 62 3.44 -7.55 9.14
CA LEU A 62 3.14 -6.37 9.95
C LEU A 62 4.38 -5.50 10.17
N SER A 63 5.54 -6.10 10.35
CA SER A 63 6.77 -5.33 10.53
C SER A 63 7.08 -4.48 9.31
N TYR A 64 6.91 -5.07 8.13
CA TYR A 64 7.10 -4.33 6.89
C TYR A 64 6.08 -3.20 6.76
N PHE A 65 4.83 -3.49 7.09
CA PHE A 65 3.78 -2.47 7.05
C PHE A 65 4.12 -1.29 7.96
N ASN A 66 4.53 -1.57 9.19
CA ASN A 66 4.88 -0.52 10.14
C ASN A 66 6.01 0.36 9.63
N ARG A 67 7.05 -0.26 9.06
CA ARG A 67 8.19 0.49 8.52
C ARG A 67 7.78 1.33 7.31
N ALA A 68 7.01 0.73 6.41
CA ALA A 68 6.56 1.43 5.21
C ALA A 68 5.64 2.59 5.56
N PHE A 69 4.74 2.38 6.52
CA PHE A 69 3.82 3.41 6.95
C PHE A 69 4.59 4.59 7.57
N LYS A 70 5.54 4.29 8.46
CA LYS A 70 6.33 5.33 9.09
C LYS A 70 7.16 6.11 8.08
N ALA A 71 7.73 5.41 7.10
CA ALA A 71 8.52 6.07 6.06
C ALA A 71 7.65 7.00 5.21
N HIS A 72 6.40 6.61 4.96
CA HIS A 72 5.52 7.38 4.10
C HIS A 72 4.86 8.55 4.84
N PHE A 73 4.40 8.33 6.05
CA PHE A 73 3.65 9.33 6.81
C PHE A 73 4.45 10.03 7.91
N GLY A 74 5.66 9.58 8.19
CA GLY A 74 6.50 10.18 9.23
C GLY A 74 6.14 9.73 10.63
N MET A 75 5.21 8.82 10.81
CA MET A 75 4.80 8.31 12.11
C MET A 75 4.25 6.90 11.99
N THR A 76 4.21 6.18 13.11
CA THR A 76 3.69 4.82 13.13
C THR A 76 2.17 4.83 12.94
N PRO A 77 1.57 3.70 12.54
CA PRO A 77 0.12 3.62 12.44
C PRO A 77 -0.61 3.96 13.74
N ARG A 78 -0.05 3.56 14.88
CA ARG A 78 -0.64 3.90 16.17
C ARG A 78 -0.65 5.39 16.43
N GLU A 79 0.48 6.02 16.15
CA GLU A 79 0.61 7.46 16.31
C GLU A 79 -0.35 8.19 15.39
N TYR A 80 -0.48 7.69 14.17
CA TYR A 80 -1.37 8.29 13.20
C TYR A 80 -2.83 8.19 13.66
N ARG A 81 -3.21 7.08 14.25
CA ARG A 81 -4.59 6.90 14.74
C ARG A 81 -4.94 7.90 15.84
N LYS A 82 -3.97 8.23 16.68
CA LYS A 82 -4.18 9.18 17.77
C LYS A 82 -4.24 10.63 17.28
N LYS A 83 -3.80 10.85 16.08
CA LYS A 83 -3.79 12.18 15.52
C LYS A 83 -5.18 12.59 15.06
#